data_5ea48f838c0174a63212a4ce4f3866ec
#
_entry.id   5ea48f838c0174a63212a4ce4f3866ec
#
_cell.length_a   1.000
_cell.length_b   1.000
_cell.length_c   1.000
_cell.angle_alpha   90.00
_cell.angle_beta   90.00
_cell.angle_gamma   90.00
#
_symmetry.space_group_name_H-M   'P 1'
#
loop_
_entity.id
_entity.type
_entity.pdbx_description
1 polymer ?
#
loop_
_entity_poly.entity_id
_entity_poly.type
_entity_poly.pdbx_seq_one_letter_code
_entity_poly.pdbx_strand_id
1 'polypeptide(L)'
;MRMTSVYSLGFLVLAPCVASAQPVPVNVDNFKRAESDFYMAKTADAGALGKFVHNRAPTPIEKQPVVRMNRDTLYSQALFDLDAGPVTITLPDAGKRFVSMQVISEDHYTPMVVYKPGRTTLTKANVGTRYVFVAVRILVDPNDSKDLEQVHALQDQLKVEQKSVGKFEAPNWDLAQQKKIREALEALSAASGSFTNAFGPKGKVDPVKHLLGTAAGWGGNPDKDASYPSVTPAKNDGKTVYKLRLKDVPVDAFWSISVYNDKGFFQKNEYDAYSVNSITGTKSADGAIDIQFGGCDGKIANCLPITQGWNYTLRLYRPRAAFLNGTWKLPVAQPAS
;
A
#
# COMPACT_ATOMS: atom_id res chain seq x y z
N MET A 1 -84.98 12.95 27.55
CA MET A 1 -83.63 12.35 27.85
C MET A 1 -83.06 12.02 26.51
N ARG A 2 -82.13 12.91 25.99
CA ARG A 2 -81.49 12.75 24.67
C ARG A 2 -80.08 12.29 24.91
N MET A 3 -79.70 11.07 24.46
CA MET A 3 -78.34 10.50 24.47
C MET A 3 -77.60 11.06 23.25
N THR A 4 -76.55 11.77 23.44
CA THR A 4 -75.62 12.21 22.43
C THR A 4 -74.48 11.19 22.35
N SER A 5 -74.39 10.45 21.23
CA SER A 5 -73.21 9.57 20.90
C SER A 5 -72.10 10.41 20.38
N VAL A 6 -70.92 10.33 21.06
CA VAL A 6 -69.65 10.91 20.61
C VAL A 6 -68.88 9.86 19.81
N TYR A 7 -68.72 10.09 18.51
CA TYR A 7 -67.82 9.26 17.67
C TYR A 7 -66.40 9.76 17.80
N SER A 8 -65.54 8.94 18.33
CA SER A 8 -64.09 9.18 18.42
C SER A 8 -63.44 8.73 17.14
N LEU A 9 -62.91 9.66 16.34
CA LEU A 9 -62.17 9.40 15.12
C LEU A 9 -60.70 9.09 15.51
N GLY A 10 -60.32 7.81 15.46
CA GLY A 10 -58.92 7.40 15.66
C GLY A 10 -58.08 7.72 14.41
N PHE A 11 -57.15 8.63 14.51
CA PHE A 11 -56.15 8.89 13.47
C PHE A 11 -55.08 7.76 13.53
N LEU A 12 -55.07 6.90 12.49
CA LEU A 12 -54.04 5.91 12.27
C LEU A 12 -52.79 6.63 11.69
N VAL A 13 -51.76 6.86 12.52
CA VAL A 13 -50.50 7.39 12.04
C VAL A 13 -49.71 6.23 11.42
N LEU A 14 -49.70 6.13 10.11
CA LEU A 14 -48.81 5.24 9.36
C LEU A 14 -47.39 5.81 9.43
N ALA A 15 -46.54 5.21 10.31
CA ALA A 15 -45.11 5.47 10.27
C ALA A 15 -44.52 4.99 8.94
N PRO A 16 -43.73 5.78 8.23
CA PRO A 16 -43.06 5.32 7.02
C PRO A 16 -42.06 4.23 7.39
N CYS A 17 -42.27 3.02 6.91
CA CYS A 17 -41.33 1.93 6.96
C CYS A 17 -40.20 2.30 6.00
N VAL A 18 -39.09 2.84 6.52
CA VAL A 18 -37.86 3.02 5.72
C VAL A 18 -37.33 1.62 5.44
N ALA A 19 -37.65 1.10 4.26
CA ALA A 19 -37.06 -0.15 3.78
C ALA A 19 -35.54 0.06 3.68
N SER A 20 -34.79 -0.51 4.61
CA SER A 20 -33.34 -0.59 4.47
C SER A 20 -33.03 -1.38 3.20
N ALA A 21 -32.33 -0.74 2.25
CA ALA A 21 -31.94 -1.41 1.03
C ALA A 21 -31.12 -2.65 1.38
N GLN A 22 -31.52 -3.80 0.83
CA GLN A 22 -30.80 -5.06 1.05
C GLN A 22 -29.34 -4.90 0.59
N PRO A 23 -28.34 -5.43 1.35
CA PRO A 23 -26.96 -5.39 0.95
C PRO A 23 -26.76 -6.07 -0.42
N VAL A 24 -25.89 -5.51 -1.25
CA VAL A 24 -25.49 -6.08 -2.54
C VAL A 24 -24.61 -7.28 -2.29
N PRO A 25 -24.99 -8.49 -2.77
CA PRO A 25 -24.19 -9.69 -2.56
C PRO A 25 -22.82 -9.56 -3.23
N VAL A 26 -21.76 -10.01 -2.53
CA VAL A 26 -20.41 -10.07 -3.06
C VAL A 26 -20.09 -11.49 -3.50
N ASN A 27 -19.55 -11.64 -4.71
CA ASN A 27 -19.08 -12.89 -5.28
C ASN A 27 -17.70 -12.69 -5.93
N VAL A 28 -17.12 -13.71 -6.54
CA VAL A 28 -15.78 -13.63 -7.15
C VAL A 28 -15.71 -12.65 -8.32
N ASP A 29 -16.82 -12.40 -9.02
CA ASP A 29 -16.86 -11.54 -10.20
C ASP A 29 -16.80 -10.05 -9.82
N ASN A 30 -17.46 -9.66 -8.72
CA ASN A 30 -17.53 -8.29 -8.23
C ASN A 30 -16.62 -8.01 -7.03
N PHE A 31 -15.90 -9.01 -6.50
CA PHE A 31 -15.04 -8.89 -5.32
C PHE A 31 -14.02 -7.75 -5.45
N LYS A 32 -13.34 -7.62 -6.59
CA LYS A 32 -12.32 -6.58 -6.78
C LYS A 32 -12.90 -5.17 -6.63
N ARG A 33 -14.09 -4.96 -7.14
CA ARG A 33 -14.84 -3.71 -6.99
C ARG A 33 -15.24 -3.49 -5.54
N ALA A 34 -15.89 -4.45 -4.91
CA ALA A 34 -16.29 -4.36 -3.50
C ALA A 34 -15.10 -4.11 -2.57
N GLU A 35 -13.97 -4.77 -2.83
CA GLU A 35 -12.73 -4.59 -2.07
C GLU A 35 -12.13 -3.20 -2.25
N SER A 36 -12.12 -2.69 -3.48
CA SER A 36 -11.66 -1.32 -3.75
C SER A 36 -12.57 -0.28 -3.11
N ASP A 37 -13.89 -0.44 -3.21
CA ASP A 37 -14.86 0.44 -2.58
C ASP A 37 -14.69 0.47 -1.05
N PHE A 38 -14.36 -0.65 -0.42
CA PHE A 38 -14.06 -0.72 1.01
C PHE A 38 -12.84 0.14 1.40
N TYR A 39 -11.73 0.09 0.63
CA TYR A 39 -10.55 0.92 0.89
C TYR A 39 -10.78 2.38 0.50
N MET A 40 -11.52 2.63 -0.57
CA MET A 40 -11.88 3.98 -1.02
C MET A 40 -12.82 4.68 -0.03
N ALA A 41 -13.78 3.94 0.57
CA ALA A 41 -14.63 4.46 1.64
C ALA A 41 -13.81 4.92 2.84
N LYS A 42 -12.88 4.09 3.32
CA LYS A 42 -11.96 4.46 4.41
C LYS A 42 -11.12 5.71 4.08
N THR A 43 -10.72 5.84 2.82
CA THR A 43 -9.96 6.99 2.33
C THR A 43 -10.84 8.25 2.33
N ALA A 44 -12.09 8.14 1.89
CA ALA A 44 -13.06 9.23 1.94
C ALA A 44 -13.37 9.64 3.38
N ASP A 45 -13.61 8.67 4.28
CA ASP A 45 -13.88 8.89 5.72
C ASP A 45 -12.70 9.57 6.42
N ALA A 46 -11.45 9.30 5.97
CA ALA A 46 -10.25 10.00 6.43
C ALA A 46 -10.14 11.44 5.87
N GLY A 47 -11.13 11.92 5.11
CA GLY A 47 -11.19 13.26 4.57
C GLY A 47 -10.38 13.48 3.29
N ALA A 48 -10.01 12.40 2.58
CA ALA A 48 -9.18 12.46 1.38
C ALA A 48 -9.98 12.53 0.06
N LEU A 49 -11.30 12.73 0.11
CA LEU A 49 -12.07 12.98 -1.09
C LEU A 49 -11.76 14.37 -1.66
N GLY A 50 -11.29 14.40 -2.90
CA GLY A 50 -10.95 15.63 -3.64
C GLY A 50 -9.67 16.33 -3.20
N LYS A 51 -8.91 15.79 -2.25
CA LYS A 51 -7.65 16.37 -1.75
C LYS A 51 -6.72 15.30 -1.18
N PHE A 52 -5.44 15.61 -1.08
CA PHE A 52 -4.49 14.74 -0.41
C PHE A 52 -4.60 14.84 1.12
N VAL A 53 -4.59 13.68 1.76
CA VAL A 53 -4.29 13.51 3.18
C VAL A 53 -2.89 12.91 3.30
N HIS A 54 -2.06 13.48 4.15
CA HIS A 54 -0.64 13.16 4.25
C HIS A 54 -0.35 12.39 5.54
N ASN A 55 0.31 11.26 5.43
CA ASN A 55 0.95 10.60 6.55
C ASN A 55 2.30 11.30 6.78
N ARG A 56 2.42 12.05 7.88
CA ARG A 56 3.60 12.87 8.19
C ARG A 56 4.68 12.12 8.95
N ALA A 57 4.40 10.89 9.35
CA ALA A 57 5.35 10.02 10.05
C ALA A 57 5.24 8.59 9.52
N PRO A 58 6.31 7.80 9.63
CA PRO A 58 6.22 6.37 9.41
C PRO A 58 5.18 5.73 10.34
N THR A 59 4.53 4.66 9.89
CA THR A 59 3.56 3.94 10.73
C THR A 59 4.20 3.54 12.06
N PRO A 60 3.56 3.86 13.20
CA PRO A 60 4.06 3.46 14.52
C PRO A 60 4.18 1.94 14.62
N ILE A 61 5.27 1.46 15.24
CA ILE A 61 5.54 0.02 15.39
C ILE A 61 4.45 -0.68 16.20
N GLU A 62 3.84 0.04 17.14
CA GLU A 62 2.77 -0.48 18.01
C GLU A 62 1.39 -0.53 17.32
N LYS A 63 1.23 0.10 16.15
CA LYS A 63 -0.06 0.23 15.45
C LYS A 63 0.09 -0.04 13.96
N GLN A 64 0.55 -1.24 13.60
CA GLN A 64 0.71 -1.66 12.23
C GLN A 64 -0.63 -2.20 11.68
N PRO A 65 -1.30 -1.49 10.75
CA PRO A 65 -2.63 -1.89 10.26
C PRO A 65 -2.60 -3.09 9.32
N VAL A 66 -1.45 -3.38 8.71
CA VAL A 66 -1.25 -4.49 7.77
C VAL A 66 0.13 -5.11 7.97
N VAL A 67 0.30 -6.35 7.55
CA VAL A 67 1.60 -7.04 7.51
C VAL A 67 2.54 -6.40 6.50
N ARG A 68 3.85 -6.58 6.71
CA ARG A 68 4.92 -6.12 5.81
C ARG A 68 4.86 -4.63 5.47
N MET A 69 4.53 -3.81 6.48
CA MET A 69 4.51 -2.36 6.35
C MET A 69 5.81 -1.82 5.77
N ASN A 70 5.69 -0.73 5.02
CA ASN A 70 6.81 0.03 4.48
C ASN A 70 7.13 1.22 5.41
N ARG A 71 8.40 1.42 5.71
CA ARG A 71 8.90 2.58 6.47
C ARG A 71 9.89 3.44 5.67
N ASP A 72 10.16 3.07 4.41
CA ASP A 72 11.10 3.81 3.54
C ASP A 72 10.47 5.06 2.91
N THR A 73 9.13 5.15 2.89
CA THR A 73 8.44 6.29 2.26
C THR A 73 7.31 6.80 3.12
N LEU A 74 7.07 8.11 3.09
CA LEU A 74 5.81 8.70 3.55
C LEU A 74 4.79 8.70 2.43
N TYR A 75 3.53 8.56 2.81
CA TYR A 75 2.40 8.46 1.89
C TYR A 75 1.54 9.73 1.92
N SER A 76 1.05 10.11 0.75
CA SER A 76 -0.07 11.03 0.58
C SER A 76 -1.14 10.34 -0.24
N GLN A 77 -2.37 10.32 0.24
CA GLN A 77 -3.47 9.57 -0.38
C GLN A 77 -4.61 10.51 -0.74
N ALA A 78 -5.26 10.27 -1.86
CA ALA A 78 -6.45 10.98 -2.30
C ALA A 78 -7.41 10.06 -3.04
N LEU A 79 -8.69 10.41 -2.99
CA LEU A 79 -9.78 9.78 -3.75
C LEU A 79 -10.45 10.85 -4.59
N PHE A 80 -10.75 10.54 -5.85
CA PHE A 80 -11.42 11.47 -6.75
C PHE A 80 -12.61 10.81 -7.44
N ASP A 81 -13.68 11.61 -7.64
CA ASP A 81 -14.86 11.27 -8.45
C ASP A 81 -14.71 11.86 -9.85
N LEU A 82 -14.39 11.02 -10.83
CA LEU A 82 -14.14 11.45 -12.22
C LEU A 82 -15.45 11.71 -13.00
N ASP A 83 -16.61 11.37 -12.46
CA ASP A 83 -17.89 11.81 -13.01
C ASP A 83 -18.18 13.28 -12.66
N ALA A 84 -17.56 13.82 -11.61
CA ALA A 84 -17.58 15.25 -11.31
C ALA A 84 -16.65 16.09 -12.23
N GLY A 85 -15.83 15.44 -13.03
CA GLY A 85 -14.94 16.03 -14.03
C GLY A 85 -13.49 15.55 -13.95
N PRO A 86 -12.65 15.99 -14.89
CA PRO A 86 -11.21 15.72 -14.86
C PRO A 86 -10.53 16.30 -13.63
N VAL A 87 -9.50 15.59 -13.14
CA VAL A 87 -8.66 16.02 -12.03
C VAL A 87 -7.22 16.13 -12.51
N THR A 88 -6.57 17.28 -12.31
CA THR A 88 -5.16 17.46 -12.60
C THR A 88 -4.36 17.49 -11.31
N ILE A 89 -3.39 16.58 -11.18
CA ILE A 89 -2.48 16.49 -10.06
C ILE A 89 -1.11 16.99 -10.49
N THR A 90 -0.51 17.87 -9.69
CA THR A 90 0.86 18.34 -9.91
C THR A 90 1.77 17.72 -8.87
N LEU A 91 2.76 16.93 -9.34
CA LEU A 91 3.87 16.47 -8.52
C LEU A 91 4.95 17.52 -8.41
N PRO A 92 5.53 17.78 -7.22
CA PRO A 92 6.64 18.68 -7.04
C PRO A 92 7.92 18.15 -7.69
N ASP A 93 8.86 19.04 -7.95
CA ASP A 93 10.23 18.64 -8.26
C ASP A 93 10.97 18.30 -6.96
N ALA A 94 11.29 17.04 -6.79
CA ALA A 94 12.03 16.52 -5.64
C ALA A 94 13.53 16.30 -5.95
N GLY A 95 14.04 16.80 -7.07
CA GLY A 95 15.42 16.60 -7.51
C GLY A 95 15.74 15.12 -7.68
N LYS A 96 16.69 14.62 -6.90
CA LYS A 96 17.10 13.19 -6.94
C LYS A 96 16.31 12.29 -5.99
N ARG A 97 15.44 12.84 -5.15
CA ARG A 97 14.64 12.06 -4.21
C ARG A 97 13.59 11.25 -4.95
N PHE A 98 13.43 10.00 -4.59
CA PHE A 98 12.37 9.16 -5.15
C PHE A 98 11.00 9.70 -4.76
N VAL A 99 10.19 9.94 -5.77
CA VAL A 99 8.75 10.23 -5.68
C VAL A 99 8.04 9.35 -6.68
N SER A 100 6.92 8.76 -6.28
CA SER A 100 6.04 8.05 -7.21
C SER A 100 4.57 8.39 -6.91
N MET A 101 3.79 8.57 -7.97
CA MET A 101 2.33 8.66 -7.90
C MET A 101 1.73 7.45 -8.58
N GLN A 102 1.13 6.56 -7.80
CA GLN A 102 0.39 5.40 -8.29
C GLN A 102 -1.09 5.76 -8.41
N VAL A 103 -1.66 5.47 -9.56
CA VAL A 103 -3.08 5.67 -9.86
C VAL A 103 -3.76 4.32 -9.88
N ILE A 104 -4.81 4.13 -9.07
CA ILE A 104 -5.52 2.85 -8.92
C ILE A 104 -7.00 3.06 -9.23
N SER A 105 -7.50 2.33 -10.21
CA SER A 105 -8.92 2.34 -10.57
C SER A 105 -9.76 1.59 -9.54
N GLU A 106 -11.05 1.81 -9.56
CA GLU A 106 -12.03 1.14 -8.70
C GLU A 106 -12.14 -0.39 -8.94
N ASP A 107 -11.64 -0.89 -10.07
CA ASP A 107 -11.45 -2.32 -10.37
C ASP A 107 -10.06 -2.85 -9.97
N HIS A 108 -9.32 -2.07 -9.18
CA HIS A 108 -7.97 -2.38 -8.69
C HIS A 108 -6.88 -2.43 -9.78
N TYR A 109 -7.15 -1.96 -11.01
CA TYR A 109 -6.08 -1.81 -11.99
C TYR A 109 -5.22 -0.59 -11.70
N THR A 110 -3.94 -0.67 -12.05
CA THR A 110 -3.00 0.46 -12.00
C THR A 110 -2.71 0.94 -13.42
N PRO A 111 -3.51 1.87 -13.98
CA PRO A 111 -3.31 2.35 -15.35
C PRO A 111 -1.97 3.07 -15.53
N MET A 112 -1.46 3.73 -14.49
CA MET A 112 -0.20 4.45 -14.57
C MET A 112 0.49 4.57 -13.20
N VAL A 113 1.83 4.66 -13.25
CA VAL A 113 2.69 5.14 -12.15
C VAL A 113 3.56 6.26 -12.70
N VAL A 114 3.53 7.43 -12.05
CA VAL A 114 4.22 8.65 -12.50
C VAL A 114 5.36 8.96 -11.56
N TYR A 115 6.54 9.25 -12.12
CA TYR A 115 7.77 9.58 -11.38
C TYR A 115 8.27 10.99 -11.64
N LYS A 116 7.92 11.55 -12.81
CA LYS A 116 8.40 12.87 -13.22
C LYS A 116 7.58 13.96 -12.53
N PRO A 117 8.22 15.08 -12.13
CA PRO A 117 7.50 16.26 -11.68
C PRO A 117 6.60 16.81 -12.79
N GLY A 118 5.59 17.58 -12.40
CA GLY A 118 4.69 18.24 -13.33
C GLY A 118 3.25 17.73 -13.24
N ARG A 119 2.46 18.07 -14.23
CA ARG A 119 1.01 17.93 -14.26
C ARG A 119 0.59 16.59 -14.90
N THR A 120 -0.33 15.90 -14.25
CA THR A 120 -0.98 14.68 -14.76
C THR A 120 -2.48 14.84 -14.64
N THR A 121 -3.20 14.72 -15.75
CA THR A 121 -4.68 14.80 -15.75
C THR A 121 -5.28 13.41 -15.78
N LEU A 122 -6.12 13.12 -14.78
CA LEU A 122 -6.91 11.91 -14.65
C LEU A 122 -8.31 12.16 -15.18
N THR A 123 -8.78 11.25 -16.01
CA THR A 123 -10.13 11.24 -16.60
C THR A 123 -10.70 9.83 -16.50
N LYS A 124 -12.03 9.71 -16.56
CA LYS A 124 -12.68 8.40 -16.63
C LYS A 124 -12.18 7.56 -17.82
N ALA A 125 -11.82 8.21 -18.94
CA ALA A 125 -11.30 7.53 -20.13
C ALA A 125 -9.92 6.89 -19.91
N ASN A 126 -9.01 7.57 -19.19
CA ASN A 126 -7.65 7.03 -18.97
C ASN A 126 -7.50 6.22 -17.67
N VAL A 127 -8.47 6.30 -16.75
CA VAL A 127 -8.52 5.49 -15.52
C VAL A 127 -9.39 4.23 -15.71
N GLY A 128 -10.51 4.35 -16.41
CA GLY A 128 -11.42 3.27 -16.72
C GLY A 128 -12.59 3.11 -15.75
N THR A 129 -12.65 3.88 -14.65
CA THR A 129 -13.72 3.84 -13.64
C THR A 129 -14.11 5.23 -13.18
N ARG A 130 -15.25 5.35 -12.46
CA ARG A 130 -15.71 6.60 -11.86
C ARG A 130 -14.76 7.07 -10.77
N TYR A 131 -14.46 6.21 -9.81
CA TYR A 131 -13.57 6.55 -8.73
C TYR A 131 -12.13 6.14 -9.04
N VAL A 132 -11.21 6.94 -8.51
CA VAL A 132 -9.77 6.69 -8.61
C VAL A 132 -9.09 7.02 -7.28
N PHE A 133 -8.35 6.04 -6.77
CA PHE A 133 -7.46 6.24 -5.65
C PHE A 133 -6.06 6.61 -6.15
N VAL A 134 -5.44 7.58 -5.49
CA VAL A 134 -4.09 8.03 -5.82
C VAL A 134 -3.23 7.94 -4.57
N ALA A 135 -2.10 7.23 -4.67
CA ALA A 135 -1.09 7.16 -3.63
C ALA A 135 0.22 7.79 -4.12
N VAL A 136 0.67 8.85 -3.46
CA VAL A 136 2.01 9.41 -3.65
C VAL A 136 2.92 8.89 -2.56
N ARG A 137 4.11 8.37 -2.94
CA ARG A 137 5.15 7.88 -2.04
C ARG A 137 6.39 8.74 -2.21
N ILE A 138 6.94 9.23 -1.11
CA ILE A 138 8.17 10.04 -1.08
C ILE A 138 9.16 9.36 -0.16
N LEU A 139 10.36 9.04 -0.68
CA LEU A 139 11.45 8.44 0.10
C LEU A 139 11.83 9.33 1.28
N VAL A 140 12.05 8.73 2.43
CA VAL A 140 12.39 9.42 3.68
C VAL A 140 13.43 8.62 4.47
N ASP A 141 14.32 9.31 5.17
CA ASP A 141 15.03 8.75 6.31
C ASP A 141 14.18 9.00 7.57
N PRO A 142 13.53 7.97 8.13
CA PRO A 142 12.64 8.15 9.28
C PRO A 142 13.38 8.53 10.57
N ASN A 143 14.71 8.41 10.59
CA ASN A 143 15.56 8.71 11.75
C ASN A 143 16.21 10.09 11.66
N ASP A 144 16.03 10.81 10.55
CA ASP A 144 16.52 12.18 10.37
C ASP A 144 15.35 13.18 10.35
N SER A 145 15.25 14.01 11.39
CA SER A 145 14.19 15.02 11.51
C SER A 145 14.24 16.06 10.40
N LYS A 146 15.43 16.41 9.90
CA LYS A 146 15.59 17.36 8.79
C LYS A 146 15.10 16.75 7.48
N ASP A 147 15.32 15.47 7.28
CA ASP A 147 14.82 14.76 6.10
C ASP A 147 13.29 14.66 6.15
N LEU A 148 12.72 14.40 7.32
CA LEU A 148 11.26 14.44 7.54
C LEU A 148 10.67 15.80 7.17
N GLU A 149 11.27 16.92 7.64
CA GLU A 149 10.85 18.28 7.30
C GLU A 149 10.86 18.53 5.78
N GLN A 150 11.92 18.08 5.08
CA GLN A 150 12.01 18.20 3.61
C GLN A 150 10.89 17.40 2.92
N VAL A 151 10.59 16.20 3.38
CA VAL A 151 9.51 15.38 2.83
C VAL A 151 8.15 16.01 3.10
N HIS A 152 7.93 16.59 4.28
CA HIS A 152 6.70 17.34 4.58
C HIS A 152 6.52 18.51 3.62
N ALA A 153 7.59 19.29 3.36
CA ALA A 153 7.54 20.40 2.40
C ALA A 153 7.20 19.93 0.98
N LEU A 154 7.69 18.75 0.56
CA LEU A 154 7.31 18.15 -0.72
C LEU A 154 5.85 17.68 -0.72
N GLN A 155 5.36 17.09 0.36
CA GLN A 155 3.95 16.72 0.48
C GLN A 155 3.03 17.93 0.37
N ASP A 156 3.41 19.07 0.99
CA ASP A 156 2.65 20.34 0.95
C ASP A 156 2.61 20.98 -0.45
N GLN A 157 3.55 20.63 -1.33
CA GLN A 157 3.59 21.09 -2.72
C GLN A 157 2.73 20.25 -3.67
N LEU A 158 2.14 19.14 -3.22
CA LEU A 158 1.18 18.39 -4.02
C LEU A 158 -0.06 19.25 -4.28
N LYS A 159 -0.38 19.50 -5.56
CA LYS A 159 -1.53 20.33 -5.94
C LYS A 159 -2.58 19.48 -6.64
N VAL A 160 -3.84 19.80 -6.39
CA VAL A 160 -5.00 19.22 -7.04
C VAL A 160 -5.81 20.35 -7.68
N GLU A 161 -6.13 20.20 -8.96
CA GLU A 161 -7.02 21.09 -9.70
C GLU A 161 -8.19 20.29 -10.24
N GLN A 162 -9.40 20.67 -9.83
CA GLN A 162 -10.67 20.06 -10.24
C GLN A 162 -11.79 21.09 -10.18
N LYS A 163 -12.78 20.98 -11.05
CA LYS A 163 -13.95 21.89 -11.04
C LYS A 163 -14.93 21.58 -9.92
N SER A 164 -15.06 20.32 -9.55
CA SER A 164 -15.95 19.83 -8.50
C SER A 164 -15.32 18.61 -7.82
N VAL A 165 -15.52 18.50 -6.52
CA VAL A 165 -15.06 17.36 -5.72
C VAL A 165 -15.90 16.11 -5.98
N GLY A 166 -17.19 16.31 -6.34
CA GLY A 166 -18.13 15.20 -6.44
C GLY A 166 -18.48 14.60 -5.08
N LYS A 167 -18.82 13.32 -5.06
CA LYS A 167 -19.19 12.56 -3.86
C LYS A 167 -18.73 11.11 -4.01
N PHE A 168 -18.47 10.44 -2.89
CA PHE A 168 -18.22 9.00 -2.90
C PHE A 168 -19.50 8.25 -2.52
N GLU A 169 -19.97 7.41 -3.40
CA GLU A 169 -21.19 6.61 -3.27
C GLU A 169 -20.90 5.19 -3.74
N ALA A 170 -20.52 4.32 -2.82
CA ALA A 170 -20.38 2.91 -3.11
C ALA A 170 -21.73 2.19 -2.88
N PRO A 171 -21.97 1.06 -3.58
CA PRO A 171 -23.06 0.16 -3.24
C PRO A 171 -22.99 -0.28 -1.77
N ASN A 172 -24.13 -0.56 -1.17
CA ASN A 172 -24.16 -1.15 0.16
C ASN A 172 -23.77 -2.65 0.07
N TRP A 173 -22.47 -2.92 -0.02
CA TRP A 173 -21.93 -4.28 -0.16
C TRP A 173 -22.21 -5.14 1.09
N ASP A 174 -22.46 -6.44 0.90
CA ASP A 174 -22.45 -7.43 1.99
C ASP A 174 -21.03 -7.63 2.50
N LEU A 175 -20.66 -6.89 3.54
CA LEU A 175 -19.30 -6.92 4.12
C LEU A 175 -18.95 -8.26 4.76
N ALA A 176 -19.96 -9.01 5.24
CA ALA A 176 -19.73 -10.34 5.82
C ALA A 176 -19.35 -11.35 4.72
N GLN A 177 -20.05 -11.29 3.60
CA GLN A 177 -19.76 -12.13 2.44
C GLN A 177 -18.42 -11.72 1.79
N GLN A 178 -18.16 -10.41 1.66
CA GLN A 178 -16.87 -9.87 1.18
C GLN A 178 -15.71 -10.40 2.01
N LYS A 179 -15.83 -10.37 3.36
CA LYS A 179 -14.79 -10.88 4.26
C LYS A 179 -14.52 -12.37 4.05
N LYS A 180 -15.56 -13.20 3.92
CA LYS A 180 -15.41 -14.64 3.65
C LYS A 180 -14.66 -14.91 2.35
N ILE A 181 -14.97 -14.14 1.30
CA ILE A 181 -14.29 -14.28 0.00
C ILE A 181 -12.83 -13.83 0.12
N ARG A 182 -12.56 -12.71 0.79
CA ARG A 182 -11.19 -12.25 1.05
C ARG A 182 -10.36 -13.32 1.73
N GLU A 183 -10.84 -13.90 2.83
CA GLU A 183 -10.15 -14.95 3.59
C GLU A 183 -9.85 -16.19 2.72
N ALA A 184 -10.79 -16.61 1.89
CA ALA A 184 -10.59 -17.71 0.94
C ALA A 184 -9.52 -17.37 -0.12
N LEU A 185 -9.54 -16.16 -0.68
CA LEU A 185 -8.57 -15.70 -1.67
C LEU A 185 -7.17 -15.52 -1.05
N GLU A 186 -7.07 -15.04 0.19
CA GLU A 186 -5.82 -14.94 0.94
C GLU A 186 -5.20 -16.33 1.17
N ALA A 187 -6.01 -17.33 1.55
CA ALA A 187 -5.56 -18.71 1.71
C ALA A 187 -5.03 -19.30 0.38
N LEU A 188 -5.73 -19.04 -0.74
CA LEU A 188 -5.26 -19.42 -2.07
C LEU A 188 -3.98 -18.68 -2.49
N SER A 189 -3.88 -17.39 -2.13
CA SER A 189 -2.70 -16.58 -2.47
C SER A 189 -1.43 -17.10 -1.79
N ALA A 190 -1.55 -17.64 -0.58
CA ALA A 190 -0.42 -18.26 0.13
C ALA A 190 0.17 -19.45 -0.64
N ALA A 191 -0.64 -20.14 -1.44
CA ALA A 191 -0.21 -21.25 -2.28
C ALA A 191 0.27 -20.82 -3.67
N SER A 192 0.04 -19.55 -4.08
CA SER A 192 0.34 -19.09 -5.45
C SER A 192 1.83 -18.84 -5.73
N GLY A 193 2.66 -18.79 -4.69
CA GLY A 193 4.13 -18.62 -4.75
C GLY A 193 4.61 -17.22 -5.16
N SER A 194 3.88 -16.45 -5.95
CA SER A 194 4.27 -15.09 -6.32
C SER A 194 3.11 -14.24 -6.82
N PHE A 195 3.24 -12.93 -6.67
CA PHE A 195 2.33 -11.92 -7.24
C PHE A 195 2.79 -11.34 -8.59
N THR A 196 3.73 -12.01 -9.28
CA THR A 196 4.18 -11.57 -10.60
C THR A 196 2.99 -11.43 -11.56
N ASN A 197 2.88 -10.28 -12.23
CA ASN A 197 1.76 -9.89 -13.09
C ASN A 197 0.39 -9.77 -12.38
N ALA A 198 0.36 -9.65 -11.05
CA ALA A 198 -0.89 -9.43 -10.32
C ALA A 198 -1.39 -7.99 -10.44
N PHE A 199 -0.50 -7.01 -10.58
CA PHE A 199 -0.82 -5.58 -10.58
C PHE A 199 -0.38 -4.92 -11.88
N GLY A 200 -1.21 -3.99 -12.39
CA GLY A 200 -0.91 -3.29 -13.63
C GLY A 200 -2.13 -2.78 -14.36
N PRO A 201 -1.96 -2.28 -15.60
CA PRO A 201 -3.06 -1.84 -16.43
C PRO A 201 -4.02 -2.99 -16.79
N LYS A 202 -5.29 -2.66 -17.00
CA LYS A 202 -6.30 -3.60 -17.50
C LYS A 202 -5.81 -4.29 -18.78
N GLY A 203 -5.96 -5.61 -18.83
CA GLY A 203 -5.50 -6.44 -19.95
C GLY A 203 -3.99 -6.74 -19.99
N LYS A 204 -3.23 -6.29 -18.97
CA LYS A 204 -1.79 -6.58 -18.83
C LYS A 204 -1.46 -7.38 -17.57
N VAL A 205 -2.45 -7.79 -16.80
CA VAL A 205 -2.31 -8.60 -15.59
C VAL A 205 -2.85 -10.01 -15.83
N ASP A 206 -2.33 -10.98 -15.09
CA ASP A 206 -2.95 -12.30 -14.98
C ASP A 206 -4.24 -12.18 -14.17
N PRO A 207 -5.41 -12.57 -14.71
CA PRO A 207 -6.69 -12.32 -14.04
C PRO A 207 -6.85 -13.09 -12.72
N VAL A 208 -6.26 -14.29 -12.59
CA VAL A 208 -6.30 -15.06 -11.34
C VAL A 208 -5.39 -14.41 -10.30
N LYS A 209 -4.15 -14.09 -10.67
CA LYS A 209 -3.22 -13.40 -9.77
C LYS A 209 -3.70 -12.00 -9.38
N HIS A 210 -4.38 -11.29 -10.29
CA HIS A 210 -4.98 -10.01 -10.00
C HIS A 210 -6.10 -10.13 -8.95
N LEU A 211 -6.95 -11.16 -9.05
CA LEU A 211 -7.97 -11.44 -8.04
C LEU A 211 -7.35 -11.75 -6.68
N LEU A 212 -6.38 -12.67 -6.64
CA LEU A 212 -5.64 -13.02 -5.42
C LEU A 212 -4.88 -11.83 -4.84
N GLY A 213 -4.21 -11.05 -5.71
CA GLY A 213 -3.48 -9.85 -5.31
C GLY A 213 -4.39 -8.75 -4.77
N THR A 214 -5.63 -8.64 -5.25
CA THR A 214 -6.60 -7.68 -4.70
C THR A 214 -6.93 -8.02 -3.24
N ALA A 215 -7.09 -9.29 -2.91
CA ALA A 215 -7.36 -9.72 -1.53
C ALA A 215 -6.13 -9.58 -0.61
N ALA A 216 -4.99 -10.09 -1.04
CA ALA A 216 -3.79 -10.23 -0.20
C ALA A 216 -2.83 -9.03 -0.22
N GLY A 217 -3.03 -8.06 -1.13
CA GLY A 217 -2.12 -6.92 -1.30
C GLY A 217 -2.73 -5.75 -2.05
N TRP A 218 -3.91 -5.29 -1.63
CA TRP A 218 -4.57 -4.15 -2.25
C TRP A 218 -3.64 -2.92 -2.30
N GLY A 219 -3.59 -2.26 -3.44
CA GLY A 219 -2.68 -1.15 -3.68
C GLY A 219 -1.26 -1.55 -4.12
N GLY A 220 -1.04 -2.84 -4.42
CA GLY A 220 0.24 -3.34 -4.94
C GLY A 220 0.70 -2.62 -6.21
N ASN A 221 2.01 -2.49 -6.38
CA ASN A 221 2.60 -1.87 -7.57
C ASN A 221 2.76 -2.91 -8.70
N PRO A 222 2.71 -2.47 -9.97
CA PRO A 222 3.18 -3.29 -11.09
C PRO A 222 4.64 -3.72 -10.89
N ASP A 223 5.00 -4.93 -11.32
CA ASP A 223 6.35 -5.50 -11.10
C ASP A 223 7.49 -4.60 -11.55
N LYS A 224 7.30 -3.88 -12.68
CA LYS A 224 8.27 -2.92 -13.22
C LYS A 224 8.45 -1.66 -12.35
N ASP A 225 7.48 -1.38 -11.46
CA ASP A 225 7.46 -0.21 -10.61
C ASP A 225 7.93 -0.53 -9.19
N ALA A 226 7.56 -1.71 -8.66
CA ALA A 226 8.16 -2.25 -7.44
C ALA A 226 7.97 -3.78 -7.33
N SER A 227 8.97 -4.46 -6.79
CA SER A 227 8.94 -5.90 -6.52
C SER A 227 9.40 -6.19 -5.10
N TYR A 228 8.82 -7.24 -4.49
CA TYR A 228 8.92 -7.51 -3.06
C TYR A 228 9.28 -8.97 -2.74
N PRO A 229 10.42 -9.52 -3.22
CA PRO A 229 10.82 -10.87 -2.83
C PRO A 229 11.07 -10.95 -1.32
N SER A 230 10.50 -11.98 -0.70
CA SER A 230 10.66 -12.25 0.73
C SER A 230 11.46 -13.53 0.93
N VAL A 231 12.27 -13.56 1.97
CA VAL A 231 13.11 -14.69 2.32
C VAL A 231 12.88 -15.06 3.78
N THR A 232 12.62 -16.33 4.02
CA THR A 232 12.61 -16.92 5.36
C THR A 232 13.89 -17.77 5.48
N PRO A 233 14.86 -17.41 6.35
CA PRO A 233 16.07 -18.18 6.55
C PRO A 233 15.76 -19.58 7.08
N ALA A 234 16.54 -20.58 6.67
CA ALA A 234 16.33 -21.96 7.09
C ALA A 234 16.41 -22.13 8.62
N LYS A 235 17.30 -21.38 9.28
CA LYS A 235 17.43 -21.34 10.73
C LYS A 235 17.05 -19.94 11.23
N ASN A 236 15.76 -19.71 11.44
CA ASN A 236 15.20 -18.44 11.90
C ASN A 236 14.88 -18.44 13.40
N ASP A 237 15.81 -18.94 14.21
CA ASP A 237 15.68 -19.12 15.67
C ASP A 237 15.75 -17.81 16.49
N GLY A 238 15.99 -16.67 15.82
CA GLY A 238 16.15 -15.37 16.48
C GLY A 238 17.49 -15.18 17.22
N LYS A 239 18.42 -16.12 17.10
CA LYS A 239 19.74 -16.12 17.78
C LYS A 239 20.90 -16.24 16.81
N THR A 240 20.76 -17.07 15.79
CA THR A 240 21.80 -17.27 14.76
C THR A 240 21.96 -15.96 13.97
N VAL A 241 23.18 -15.42 13.98
CA VAL A 241 23.53 -14.22 13.24
C VAL A 241 23.64 -14.56 11.77
N TYR A 242 23.08 -13.71 10.89
CA TYR A 242 23.20 -13.83 9.45
C TYR A 242 23.83 -12.59 8.85
N LYS A 243 24.48 -12.74 7.71
CA LYS A 243 25.05 -11.65 6.92
C LYS A 243 24.53 -11.69 5.49
N LEU A 244 24.25 -10.51 4.95
CA LEU A 244 23.83 -10.31 3.56
C LEU A 244 24.64 -9.16 2.99
N ARG A 245 25.29 -9.40 1.85
CA ARG A 245 26.01 -8.37 1.12
C ARG A 245 25.26 -8.02 -0.16
N LEU A 246 24.91 -6.75 -0.34
CA LEU A 246 24.24 -6.23 -1.51
C LEU A 246 25.13 -5.23 -2.24
N LYS A 247 25.43 -5.52 -3.50
CA LYS A 247 26.19 -4.66 -4.40
C LYS A 247 25.54 -4.69 -5.78
N ASP A 248 25.56 -3.56 -6.47
CA ASP A 248 25.06 -3.41 -7.85
C ASP A 248 23.64 -3.98 -8.05
N VAL A 249 22.78 -3.75 -7.05
CA VAL A 249 21.38 -4.18 -7.12
C VAL A 249 20.69 -3.46 -8.28
N PRO A 250 20.06 -4.19 -9.23
CA PRO A 250 19.55 -3.62 -10.49
C PRO A 250 18.24 -2.86 -10.30
N VAL A 251 18.31 -1.65 -9.80
CA VAL A 251 17.18 -0.72 -9.65
C VAL A 251 17.52 0.64 -10.27
N ASP A 252 16.50 1.38 -10.72
CA ASP A 252 16.64 2.77 -11.17
C ASP A 252 16.33 3.79 -10.06
N ALA A 253 15.68 3.33 -8.98
CA ALA A 253 15.38 4.18 -7.84
C ALA A 253 16.21 3.74 -6.62
N PHE A 254 15.66 2.93 -5.75
CA PHE A 254 16.35 2.44 -4.56
C PHE A 254 15.86 1.03 -4.20
N TRP A 255 16.58 0.39 -3.31
CA TRP A 255 16.17 -0.85 -2.68
C TRP A 255 16.20 -0.73 -1.16
N SER A 256 15.42 -1.56 -0.48
CA SER A 256 15.48 -1.70 0.97
C SER A 256 15.33 -3.15 1.43
N ILE A 257 15.92 -3.46 2.57
CA ILE A 257 15.69 -4.68 3.34
C ILE A 257 14.92 -4.30 4.60
N SER A 258 13.81 -4.97 4.85
CA SER A 258 13.07 -4.85 6.11
C SER A 258 12.91 -6.20 6.78
N VAL A 259 13.08 -6.24 8.10
CA VAL A 259 12.93 -7.47 8.92
C VAL A 259 11.58 -7.48 9.61
N TYR A 260 10.96 -8.65 9.61
CA TYR A 260 9.66 -8.88 10.25
C TYR A 260 9.72 -10.11 11.16
N ASN A 261 8.81 -10.17 12.14
CA ASN A 261 8.59 -11.34 12.96
C ASN A 261 7.86 -12.46 12.17
N ASP A 262 7.56 -13.57 12.83
CA ASP A 262 6.84 -14.74 12.28
C ASP A 262 5.48 -14.40 11.65
N LYS A 263 4.82 -13.34 12.14
CA LYS A 263 3.52 -12.86 11.67
C LYS A 263 3.61 -11.79 10.57
N GLY A 264 4.84 -11.39 10.19
CA GLY A 264 5.06 -10.37 9.17
C GLY A 264 4.97 -8.93 9.66
N PHE A 265 5.06 -8.68 10.97
CA PHE A 265 5.07 -7.34 11.56
C PHE A 265 6.48 -6.95 11.98
N PHE A 266 6.76 -5.65 11.99
CA PHE A 266 7.95 -5.13 12.66
C PHE A 266 7.88 -5.42 14.14
N GLN A 267 9.01 -5.83 14.72
CA GLN A 267 9.15 -6.05 16.16
C GLN A 267 9.91 -4.90 16.79
N LYS A 268 9.31 -4.24 17.81
CA LYS A 268 9.98 -3.17 18.55
C LYS A 268 11.32 -3.64 19.10
N ASN A 269 12.34 -2.82 18.96
CA ASN A 269 13.69 -3.08 19.46
C ASN A 269 14.35 -1.80 19.99
N GLU A 270 15.40 -1.95 20.78
CA GLU A 270 16.09 -0.86 21.46
C GLU A 270 16.90 0.06 20.54
N TYR A 271 17.14 -0.36 19.28
CA TYR A 271 17.92 0.41 18.30
C TYR A 271 17.06 1.16 17.30
N ASP A 272 15.73 1.05 17.36
CA ASP A 272 14.79 1.53 16.34
C ASP A 272 15.18 1.10 14.90
N ALA A 273 15.88 -0.02 14.78
CA ALA A 273 16.40 -0.56 13.53
C ALA A 273 15.45 -1.60 12.94
N TYR A 274 14.77 -1.24 11.85
CA TYR A 274 13.74 -2.07 11.22
C TYR A 274 14.01 -2.33 9.75
N SER A 275 14.75 -1.43 9.10
CA SER A 275 15.09 -1.50 7.68
C SER A 275 16.43 -0.84 7.39
N VAL A 276 17.05 -1.29 6.30
CA VAL A 276 18.26 -0.70 5.70
C VAL A 276 17.97 -0.50 4.22
N ASN A 277 18.28 0.66 3.67
CA ASN A 277 18.11 0.92 2.25
C ASN A 277 19.38 1.43 1.57
N SER A 278 19.38 1.48 0.24
CA SER A 278 20.53 1.85 -0.57
C SER A 278 20.94 3.32 -0.45
N ILE A 279 20.12 4.16 0.16
CA ILE A 279 20.35 5.60 0.34
C ILE A 279 20.96 5.89 1.72
N THR A 280 20.32 5.35 2.78
CA THR A 280 20.70 5.61 4.18
C THR A 280 21.68 4.57 4.74
N GLY A 281 21.83 3.40 4.10
CA GLY A 281 22.72 2.34 4.55
C GLY A 281 24.19 2.73 4.44
N THR A 282 24.97 2.38 5.46
CA THR A 282 26.43 2.56 5.49
C THR A 282 27.07 1.67 4.44
N LYS A 283 27.86 2.27 3.54
CA LYS A 283 28.54 1.59 2.43
C LYS A 283 29.96 1.18 2.83
N SER A 284 30.37 0.01 2.39
CA SER A 284 31.76 -0.46 2.41
C SER A 284 32.59 0.30 1.36
N ALA A 285 33.92 0.19 1.44
CA ALA A 285 34.84 0.90 0.54
C ALA A 285 34.61 0.61 -0.96
N ASP A 286 34.08 -0.56 -1.31
CA ASP A 286 33.77 -0.96 -2.68
C ASP A 286 32.33 -0.63 -3.10
N GLY A 287 31.59 0.15 -2.27
CA GLY A 287 30.23 0.59 -2.53
C GLY A 287 29.12 -0.42 -2.17
N ALA A 288 29.47 -1.61 -1.67
CA ALA A 288 28.49 -2.58 -1.18
C ALA A 288 27.88 -2.13 0.14
N ILE A 289 26.68 -2.65 0.46
CA ILE A 289 26.07 -2.53 1.78
C ILE A 289 26.04 -3.93 2.40
N ASP A 290 26.77 -4.07 3.50
CA ASP A 290 26.81 -5.29 4.31
C ASP A 290 25.75 -5.14 5.41
N ILE A 291 24.81 -6.07 5.47
CA ILE A 291 23.71 -6.09 6.43
C ILE A 291 23.91 -7.26 7.37
N GLN A 292 23.82 -7.01 8.66
CA GLN A 292 23.81 -8.06 9.67
C GLN A 292 22.39 -8.22 10.23
N PHE A 293 21.97 -9.46 10.41
CA PHE A 293 20.73 -9.82 11.06
C PHE A 293 21.03 -10.51 12.38
N GLY A 294 20.60 -9.93 13.49
CA GLY A 294 20.87 -10.40 14.85
C GLY A 294 22.26 -10.04 15.38
N GLY A 295 22.47 -10.25 16.67
CA GLY A 295 23.72 -9.91 17.35
C GLY A 295 24.05 -8.41 17.30
N CYS A 296 23.05 -7.55 17.25
CA CYS A 296 23.22 -6.10 17.22
C CYS A 296 23.65 -5.60 18.62
N ASP A 297 24.56 -4.62 18.65
CA ASP A 297 25.12 -3.99 19.85
C ASP A 297 25.00 -2.46 19.84
N GLY A 298 24.24 -1.91 18.86
CA GLY A 298 24.11 -0.48 18.63
C GLY A 298 25.30 0.19 17.93
N LYS A 299 26.41 -0.55 17.68
CA LYS A 299 27.64 -0.05 17.04
C LYS A 299 27.85 -0.66 15.65
N ILE A 300 27.32 -1.84 15.41
CA ILE A 300 27.44 -2.54 14.13
C ILE A 300 26.56 -1.83 13.11
N ALA A 301 27.19 -1.26 12.08
CA ALA A 301 26.47 -0.58 10.99
C ALA A 301 25.53 -1.55 10.25
N ASN A 302 24.37 -1.05 9.83
CA ASN A 302 23.35 -1.81 9.09
C ASN A 302 22.89 -3.10 9.83
N CYS A 303 22.92 -3.12 11.16
CA CYS A 303 22.46 -4.25 11.94
C CYS A 303 20.95 -4.18 12.17
N LEU A 304 20.25 -5.28 11.88
CA LEU A 304 18.82 -5.43 12.07
C LEU A 304 18.55 -6.52 13.12
N PRO A 305 17.95 -6.18 14.27
CA PRO A 305 17.57 -7.16 15.27
C PRO A 305 16.56 -8.17 14.72
N ILE A 306 16.68 -9.42 15.17
CA ILE A 306 15.84 -10.53 14.74
C ILE A 306 15.15 -11.20 15.95
N THR A 307 14.02 -11.85 15.71
CA THR A 307 13.28 -12.64 16.68
C THR A 307 13.03 -14.05 16.14
N GLN A 308 12.59 -14.97 16.98
CA GLN A 308 12.21 -16.30 16.52
C GLN A 308 11.17 -16.21 15.42
N GLY A 309 11.33 -17.00 14.36
CA GLY A 309 10.43 -17.01 13.21
C GLY A 309 10.64 -15.84 12.21
N TRP A 310 11.69 -15.04 12.38
CA TRP A 310 11.94 -13.87 11.55
C TRP A 310 12.07 -14.19 10.06
N ASN A 311 11.73 -13.21 9.26
CA ASN A 311 11.91 -13.21 7.82
C ASN A 311 12.24 -11.79 7.35
N TYR A 312 12.70 -11.64 6.13
CA TYR A 312 12.95 -10.33 5.56
C TYR A 312 12.42 -10.19 4.15
N THR A 313 12.11 -8.96 3.77
CA THR A 313 11.67 -8.59 2.42
C THR A 313 12.68 -7.63 1.81
N LEU A 314 13.18 -7.95 0.62
CA LEU A 314 13.86 -6.99 -0.23
C LEU A 314 12.80 -6.25 -1.05
N ARG A 315 12.79 -4.92 -0.97
CA ARG A 315 11.98 -4.07 -1.84
C ARG A 315 12.87 -3.48 -2.92
N LEU A 316 12.48 -3.65 -4.15
CA LEU A 316 13.17 -3.12 -5.34
C LEU A 316 12.23 -2.10 -5.99
N TYR A 317 12.58 -0.82 -5.93
CA TYR A 317 11.80 0.25 -6.57
C TYR A 317 12.38 0.57 -7.94
N ARG A 318 11.55 0.49 -8.99
CA ARG A 318 11.91 0.54 -10.40
C ARG A 318 13.00 -0.50 -10.74
N PRO A 319 12.71 -1.80 -10.52
CA PRO A 319 13.67 -2.85 -10.83
C PRO A 319 13.97 -2.87 -12.33
N ARG A 320 15.25 -3.09 -12.67
CA ARG A 320 15.72 -3.22 -14.05
C ARG A 320 15.45 -4.60 -14.62
N ALA A 321 15.60 -4.71 -15.94
CA ALA A 321 15.37 -5.96 -16.67
C ALA A 321 16.14 -7.15 -16.09
N ALA A 322 17.35 -6.96 -15.59
CA ALA A 322 18.16 -8.03 -15.00
C ALA A 322 17.48 -8.74 -13.81
N PHE A 323 16.71 -8.01 -12.99
CA PHE A 323 15.88 -8.61 -11.96
C PHE A 323 14.61 -9.22 -12.56
N LEU A 324 13.89 -8.48 -13.41
CA LEU A 324 12.59 -8.89 -13.93
C LEU A 324 12.64 -10.16 -14.79
N ASN A 325 13.74 -10.36 -15.52
CA ASN A 325 13.96 -11.56 -16.35
C ASN A 325 14.73 -12.68 -15.62
N GLY A 326 15.10 -12.44 -14.35
CA GLY A 326 15.75 -13.42 -13.50
C GLY A 326 17.24 -13.66 -13.79
N THR A 327 17.91 -12.81 -14.60
CA THR A 327 19.37 -12.92 -14.82
C THR A 327 20.16 -12.46 -13.59
N TRP A 328 19.66 -11.49 -12.84
CA TRP A 328 20.17 -11.17 -11.52
C TRP A 328 19.46 -12.01 -10.47
N LYS A 329 20.23 -12.72 -9.65
CA LYS A 329 19.68 -13.53 -8.55
C LYS A 329 19.81 -12.76 -7.25
N LEU A 330 18.73 -12.76 -6.45
CA LEU A 330 18.75 -12.19 -5.11
C LEU A 330 19.79 -12.94 -4.26
N PRO A 331 20.81 -12.26 -3.74
CA PRO A 331 21.68 -12.85 -2.71
C PRO A 331 20.85 -13.20 -1.46
N VAL A 332 21.09 -14.37 -0.90
CA VAL A 332 20.41 -14.85 0.31
C VAL A 332 21.34 -14.69 1.51
N ALA A 333 20.81 -14.21 2.62
CA ALA A 333 21.56 -14.09 3.86
C ALA A 333 22.13 -15.44 4.28
N GLN A 334 23.41 -15.47 4.68
CA GLN A 334 24.13 -16.65 5.14
C GLN A 334 24.40 -16.56 6.63
N PRO A 335 24.38 -17.68 7.38
CA PRO A 335 24.83 -17.70 8.76
C PRO A 335 26.26 -17.13 8.87
N ALA A 336 26.47 -16.26 9.85
CA ALA A 336 27.86 -15.84 10.18
C ALA A 336 28.61 -17.00 10.80
N SER A 337 29.81 -17.29 10.28
CA SER A 337 30.74 -18.28 10.83
C SER A 337 31.32 -17.81 12.16
#